data_2b9382e64b0841eee4abd0f1d70b8f54
#
_entry.id   2b9382e64b0841eee4abd0f1d70b8f54
#
_cell.length_a   1.000
_cell.length_b   1.000
_cell.length_c   1.000
_cell.angle_alpha   90.00
_cell.angle_beta   90.00
_cell.angle_gamma   90.00
#
_symmetry.space_group_name_H-M   'P 1'
#
loop_
_entity.id
_entity.type
_entity.pdbx_description
1 polymer ?
#
loop_
_entity_poly.entity_id
_entity_poly.type
_entity_poly.pdbx_seq_one_letter_code
_entity_poly.pdbx_strand_id
1 'polypeptide(L)'
;MKKTTVLFSMMLLAGFFCIPNSLCAAHKLAGTMEVHPSAASPAPAPAAPQAKKPQWKSRDEYDAFQAFVKEKDPQKRISLIQAFVEKYGKTSDFVANAYVAEMQTYVQMSQTEQAIAAAKKALAADPDNLDALSYLSFTFPYTFKPSSSTASADLSTAKQEAEHGLEVLQNLQKPEGVSAEQFEAYVKPKTKRAVFNTALGFVGVQQKDYNQAIKSLEAAAQDEPNNVLVYSLLGQSYYNENPRDINKAIWYLARATALAQDANNPNSDRLKKFYDQVYEAQHGSNEGADKLLAQAKTTDAIPADFKVAPPPEHAKTGNVNLDAFYKIQDAISVGGDTGQQNWTQLKGQPLGLVGHVDSVVPGSDPKTFQVRVDVTPDAQSKEGTYDIVLDDSQPGVNLLQSGDPLRFQGNIASFTTTPNFTLTLSDAKIDESVLKMAQEREAAAAQKKKGTGRRGK
;
A
#
# COMPACT_ATOMS: atom_id res chain seq x y z
N MET A 1 37.35 -6.66 -1.69
CA MET A 1 36.46 -5.63 -1.14
C MET A 1 35.21 -5.61 -2.02
N LYS A 2 34.19 -6.38 -1.70
CA LYS A 2 32.89 -6.37 -2.38
C LYS A 2 31.91 -5.62 -1.47
N LYS A 3 31.44 -4.49 -1.92
CA LYS A 3 30.40 -3.71 -1.26
C LYS A 3 29.08 -4.49 -1.33
N THR A 4 28.71 -5.11 -0.22
CA THR A 4 27.38 -5.69 -0.06
C THR A 4 26.47 -4.56 0.41
N THR A 5 25.86 -3.89 -0.55
CA THR A 5 24.78 -2.94 -0.32
C THR A 5 23.58 -3.75 0.16
N VAL A 6 23.20 -3.57 1.40
CA VAL A 6 21.96 -4.13 1.97
C VAL A 6 20.80 -3.39 1.29
N LEU A 7 20.30 -3.99 0.22
CA LEU A 7 19.00 -3.64 -0.37
C LEU A 7 17.91 -4.20 0.55
N PHE A 8 17.57 -3.45 1.59
CA PHE A 8 16.38 -3.74 2.35
C PHE A 8 15.17 -3.12 1.65
N SER A 9 14.33 -4.00 1.17
CA SER A 9 12.89 -3.79 1.02
C SER A 9 12.38 -2.82 -0.04
N MET A 10 12.80 -2.99 -1.28
CA MET A 10 12.07 -2.36 -2.40
C MET A 10 11.24 -3.37 -3.22
N MET A 11 11.10 -4.61 -2.75
CA MET A 11 10.46 -5.70 -3.50
C MET A 11 9.01 -5.99 -3.08
N LEU A 12 8.46 -5.25 -2.11
CA LEU A 12 7.12 -5.55 -1.56
C LEU A 12 5.97 -4.75 -2.21
N LEU A 13 6.24 -3.77 -3.06
CA LEU A 13 5.21 -2.88 -3.61
C LEU A 13 4.76 -3.18 -5.04
N ALA A 14 5.55 -3.92 -5.84
CA ALA A 14 5.15 -4.28 -7.20
C ALA A 14 4.12 -5.42 -7.28
N GLY A 15 3.84 -6.12 -6.16
CA GLY A 15 2.86 -7.21 -6.08
C GLY A 15 1.46 -6.80 -5.62
N PHE A 16 1.19 -5.50 -5.46
CA PHE A 16 -0.02 -5.04 -4.79
C PHE A 16 -1.31 -5.12 -5.63
N PHE A 17 -1.24 -5.35 -6.92
CA PHE A 17 -2.40 -5.28 -7.81
C PHE A 17 -2.65 -6.50 -8.71
N CYS A 18 -2.17 -7.69 -8.37
CA CYS A 18 -2.74 -8.90 -8.96
C CYS A 18 -3.94 -9.35 -8.13
N ILE A 19 -5.12 -8.83 -8.42
CA ILE A 19 -6.39 -9.33 -7.90
C ILE A 19 -6.92 -10.35 -8.90
N PRO A 20 -6.99 -11.65 -8.57
CA PRO A 20 -7.88 -12.53 -9.28
C PRO A 20 -9.31 -12.25 -8.79
N ASN A 21 -10.19 -11.86 -9.69
CA ASN A 21 -11.65 -11.92 -9.58
C ASN A 21 -12.33 -11.10 -8.48
N SER A 22 -12.24 -9.77 -8.50
CA SER A 22 -13.18 -8.92 -7.74
C SER A 22 -13.84 -7.84 -8.59
N LEU A 23 -14.28 -8.19 -9.81
CA LEU A 23 -15.15 -7.33 -10.62
C LEU A 23 -16.58 -7.24 -10.08
N CYS A 24 -16.96 -8.00 -9.06
CA CYS A 24 -18.31 -7.92 -8.48
C CYS A 24 -18.65 -6.57 -7.82
N ALA A 25 -17.67 -5.76 -7.43
CA ALA A 25 -17.93 -4.41 -6.91
C ALA A 25 -18.24 -3.38 -8.02
N ALA A 26 -17.82 -3.64 -9.26
CA ALA A 26 -18.11 -2.78 -10.40
C ALA A 26 -19.60 -2.77 -10.83
N HIS A 27 -20.37 -3.82 -10.45
CA HIS A 27 -21.78 -3.95 -10.81
C HIS A 27 -22.70 -2.89 -10.17
N LYS A 28 -22.28 -2.22 -9.11
CA LYS A 28 -23.10 -1.16 -8.47
C LYS A 28 -22.94 0.22 -9.08
N LEU A 29 -21.91 0.44 -9.92
CA LEU A 29 -21.69 1.71 -10.62
C LEU A 29 -22.24 1.73 -12.05
N ALA A 30 -22.53 0.58 -12.62
CA ALA A 30 -23.25 0.46 -13.88
C ALA A 30 -24.76 0.65 -13.65
N GLY A 31 -25.15 1.83 -13.20
CA GLY A 31 -26.56 2.24 -13.30
C GLY A 31 -26.96 2.24 -14.76
N THR A 32 -28.09 1.64 -15.06
CA THR A 32 -28.69 1.59 -16.38
C THR A 32 -28.70 2.98 -17.01
N MET A 33 -27.80 3.22 -17.97
CA MET A 33 -27.84 4.42 -18.81
C MET A 33 -28.91 4.21 -19.87
N GLU A 34 -30.05 4.87 -19.72
CA GLU A 34 -31.04 4.97 -20.78
C GLU A 34 -30.57 6.03 -21.78
N VAL A 35 -30.42 5.62 -23.02
CA VAL A 35 -30.10 6.52 -24.14
C VAL A 35 -31.36 7.26 -24.56
N HIS A 36 -31.49 8.53 -24.20
CA HIS A 36 -32.59 9.39 -24.68
C HIS A 36 -32.12 10.33 -25.78
N PRO A 37 -32.86 10.48 -26.89
CA PRO A 37 -32.56 11.43 -27.95
C PRO A 37 -32.90 12.87 -27.53
N SER A 38 -31.93 13.78 -27.59
CA SER A 38 -32.10 15.21 -27.29
C SER A 38 -32.75 15.98 -28.44
N ALA A 39 -33.75 16.79 -28.16
CA ALA A 39 -34.44 17.68 -29.07
C ALA A 39 -33.93 19.14 -29.00
N ALA A 40 -34.08 19.89 -30.11
CA ALA A 40 -33.39 21.05 -30.65
C ALA A 40 -33.57 22.45 -30.03
N SER A 41 -32.54 23.26 -30.16
CA SER A 41 -32.18 24.70 -30.45
C SER A 41 -33.02 25.91 -30.03
N PRO A 42 -32.48 27.17 -29.85
CA PRO A 42 -31.74 27.99 -30.82
C PRO A 42 -30.59 28.92 -30.30
N ALA A 43 -29.94 29.65 -31.20
CA ALA A 43 -28.65 30.34 -31.28
C ALA A 43 -28.66 31.84 -30.82
N PRO A 44 -27.55 32.72 -31.04
CA PRO A 44 -26.14 32.51 -31.22
C PRO A 44 -25.19 33.49 -30.48
N ALA A 45 -23.90 33.16 -30.33
CA ALA A 45 -22.79 34.07 -30.21
C ALA A 45 -21.55 33.46 -30.92
N PRO A 46 -20.49 34.21 -31.32
CA PRO A 46 -19.62 33.83 -32.43
C PRO A 46 -18.77 32.61 -32.18
N ALA A 47 -18.75 31.78 -33.19
CA ALA A 47 -18.46 30.37 -33.21
C ALA A 47 -16.99 29.99 -33.00
N ALA A 48 -16.77 29.15 -31.97
CA ALA A 48 -15.92 27.99 -32.15
C ALA A 48 -16.64 27.01 -33.12
N PRO A 49 -15.93 26.16 -33.88
CA PRO A 49 -16.59 25.28 -34.82
C PRO A 49 -17.59 24.39 -34.05
N GLN A 50 -18.89 24.65 -34.28
CA GLN A 50 -19.97 23.87 -33.67
C GLN A 50 -19.85 22.44 -34.16
N ALA A 51 -19.57 21.50 -33.28
CA ALA A 51 -19.71 20.07 -33.55
C ALA A 51 -21.13 19.86 -34.14
N LYS A 52 -21.23 19.29 -35.33
CA LYS A 52 -22.52 19.00 -35.98
C LYS A 52 -23.30 18.09 -35.03
N LYS A 53 -24.55 18.48 -34.72
CA LYS A 53 -25.46 17.62 -33.94
C LYS A 53 -25.60 16.27 -34.65
N PRO A 54 -25.43 15.13 -33.96
CA PRO A 54 -25.61 13.81 -34.56
C PRO A 54 -26.99 13.69 -35.18
N GLN A 55 -27.08 13.16 -36.40
CA GLN A 55 -28.34 13.03 -37.14
C GLN A 55 -28.48 11.63 -37.73
N TRP A 56 -29.67 11.07 -37.64
CA TRP A 56 -30.01 9.83 -38.33
C TRP A 56 -30.01 10.07 -39.84
N LYS A 57 -29.29 9.22 -40.57
CA LYS A 57 -29.22 9.31 -42.04
C LYS A 57 -30.42 8.64 -42.70
N SER A 58 -31.09 7.72 -42.02
CA SER A 58 -32.28 7.03 -42.51
C SER A 58 -33.15 6.50 -41.37
N ARG A 59 -34.39 6.17 -41.67
CA ARG A 59 -35.31 5.49 -40.74
C ARG A 59 -34.78 4.10 -40.40
N ASP A 60 -34.23 3.38 -41.36
CA ASP A 60 -33.68 2.03 -41.15
C ASP A 60 -32.50 2.06 -40.20
N GLU A 61 -31.64 3.09 -40.23
CA GLU A 61 -30.55 3.28 -39.29
C GLU A 61 -31.08 3.47 -37.87
N TYR A 62 -32.06 4.35 -37.70
CA TYR A 62 -32.73 4.58 -36.42
C TYR A 62 -33.35 3.29 -35.86
N ASP A 63 -34.10 2.56 -36.71
CA ASP A 63 -34.78 1.34 -36.30
C ASP A 63 -33.77 0.23 -35.91
N ALA A 64 -32.65 0.10 -36.63
CA ALA A 64 -31.57 -0.81 -36.29
C ALA A 64 -30.90 -0.43 -34.97
N PHE A 65 -30.69 0.86 -34.71
CA PHE A 65 -30.18 1.32 -33.43
C PHE A 65 -31.16 1.02 -32.29
N GLN A 66 -32.42 1.32 -32.47
CA GLN A 66 -33.48 1.04 -31.48
C GLN A 66 -33.64 -0.46 -31.21
N ALA A 67 -33.35 -1.32 -32.18
CA ALA A 67 -33.43 -2.76 -32.01
C ALA A 67 -32.42 -3.25 -30.91
N PHE A 68 -31.17 -2.85 -30.96
CA PHE A 68 -30.22 -3.27 -29.91
C PHE A 68 -30.43 -2.53 -28.57
N VAL A 69 -30.93 -1.27 -28.59
CA VAL A 69 -31.21 -0.56 -27.33
C VAL A 69 -32.34 -1.27 -26.55
N LYS A 70 -33.35 -1.81 -27.24
CA LYS A 70 -34.48 -2.51 -26.63
C LYS A 70 -34.20 -3.99 -26.32
N GLU A 71 -33.16 -4.58 -26.90
CA GLU A 71 -32.86 -5.99 -26.71
C GLU A 71 -32.32 -6.24 -25.27
N LYS A 72 -32.93 -7.21 -24.61
CA LYS A 72 -32.60 -7.59 -23.21
C LYS A 72 -31.61 -8.75 -23.13
N ASP A 73 -31.59 -9.61 -24.14
CA ASP A 73 -30.61 -10.69 -24.19
C ASP A 73 -29.24 -10.15 -24.59
N PRO A 74 -28.21 -10.25 -23.73
CA PRO A 74 -26.90 -9.65 -23.99
C PRO A 74 -26.23 -10.20 -25.26
N GLN A 75 -26.38 -11.47 -25.59
CA GLN A 75 -25.77 -12.07 -26.77
C GLN A 75 -26.43 -11.58 -28.05
N LYS A 76 -27.75 -11.53 -28.05
CA LYS A 76 -28.51 -10.95 -29.19
C LYS A 76 -28.23 -9.47 -29.34
N ARG A 77 -28.13 -8.74 -28.22
CA ARG A 77 -27.76 -7.31 -28.22
C ARG A 77 -26.43 -7.08 -28.90
N ILE A 78 -25.38 -7.84 -28.55
CA ILE A 78 -24.07 -7.78 -29.21
C ILE A 78 -24.20 -8.04 -30.72
N SER A 79 -24.92 -9.08 -31.10
CA SER A 79 -25.13 -9.41 -32.52
C SER A 79 -25.81 -8.26 -33.31
N LEU A 80 -26.80 -7.62 -32.70
CA LEU A 80 -27.48 -6.47 -33.30
C LEU A 80 -26.58 -5.24 -33.41
N ILE A 81 -25.75 -4.98 -32.40
CA ILE A 81 -24.76 -3.89 -32.43
C ILE A 81 -23.73 -4.15 -33.54
N GLN A 82 -23.21 -5.36 -33.65
CA GLN A 82 -22.27 -5.71 -34.72
C GLN A 82 -22.89 -5.54 -36.12
N ALA A 83 -24.12 -5.99 -36.32
CA ALA A 83 -24.87 -5.78 -37.58
C ALA A 83 -25.07 -4.29 -37.86
N PHE A 84 -25.37 -3.47 -36.86
CA PHE A 84 -25.50 -2.01 -37.00
C PHE A 84 -24.16 -1.41 -37.46
N VAL A 85 -23.07 -1.74 -36.79
CA VAL A 85 -21.75 -1.21 -37.11
C VAL A 85 -21.26 -1.69 -38.49
N GLU A 86 -21.51 -2.94 -38.85
CA GLU A 86 -21.18 -3.45 -40.19
C GLU A 86 -21.92 -2.64 -41.29
N LYS A 87 -23.20 -2.40 -41.10
CA LYS A 87 -24.02 -1.73 -42.11
C LYS A 87 -23.84 -0.21 -42.15
N TYR A 88 -23.75 0.44 -40.98
CA TYR A 88 -23.77 1.89 -40.85
C TYR A 88 -22.47 2.52 -40.30
N GLY A 89 -21.49 1.75 -39.94
CA GLY A 89 -20.28 2.22 -39.25
C GLY A 89 -19.45 3.27 -40.00
N LYS A 90 -19.60 3.38 -41.33
CA LYS A 90 -18.91 4.40 -42.14
C LYS A 90 -19.72 5.68 -42.31
N THR A 91 -20.99 5.68 -41.98
CA THR A 91 -21.91 6.78 -42.34
C THR A 91 -22.68 7.34 -41.14
N SER A 92 -22.87 6.54 -40.11
CA SER A 92 -23.64 6.90 -38.93
C SER A 92 -22.89 7.84 -38.01
N ASP A 93 -23.56 8.88 -37.52
CA ASP A 93 -23.04 9.73 -36.45
C ASP A 93 -23.12 9.05 -35.05
N PHE A 94 -23.74 7.86 -34.97
CA PHE A 94 -23.98 7.13 -33.69
C PHE A 94 -23.12 5.90 -33.51
N VAL A 95 -22.02 5.77 -34.27
CA VAL A 95 -21.09 4.62 -34.16
C VAL A 95 -20.43 4.52 -32.80
N ALA A 96 -20.00 5.65 -32.23
CA ALA A 96 -19.43 5.69 -30.88
C ALA A 96 -20.45 5.21 -29.85
N ASN A 97 -21.72 5.65 -29.96
CA ASN A 97 -22.78 5.19 -29.06
C ASN A 97 -23.08 3.68 -29.18
N ALA A 98 -22.98 3.13 -30.40
CA ALA A 98 -23.09 1.69 -30.58
C ALA A 98 -21.97 0.92 -29.88
N TYR A 99 -20.72 1.39 -29.99
CA TYR A 99 -19.59 0.80 -29.25
C TYR A 99 -19.68 0.99 -27.72
N VAL A 100 -20.23 2.12 -27.24
CA VAL A 100 -20.53 2.28 -25.81
C VAL A 100 -21.60 1.27 -25.36
N ALA A 101 -22.62 1.02 -26.16
CA ALA A 101 -23.61 -0.02 -25.87
C ALA A 101 -22.99 -1.43 -25.89
N GLU A 102 -22.05 -1.70 -26.80
CA GLU A 102 -21.24 -2.94 -26.83
C GLU A 102 -20.43 -3.08 -25.55
N MET A 103 -19.69 -2.04 -25.15
CA MET A 103 -18.92 -1.97 -23.91
C MET A 103 -19.78 -2.29 -22.68
N GLN A 104 -20.92 -1.59 -22.53
CA GLN A 104 -21.85 -1.80 -21.42
C GLN A 104 -22.42 -3.22 -21.39
N THR A 105 -22.69 -3.80 -22.55
CA THR A 105 -23.16 -5.18 -22.63
C THR A 105 -22.09 -6.17 -22.19
N TYR A 106 -20.83 -5.98 -22.58
CA TYR A 106 -19.73 -6.81 -22.11
C TYR A 106 -19.48 -6.64 -20.61
N VAL A 107 -19.66 -5.42 -20.06
CA VAL A 107 -19.61 -5.20 -18.61
C VAL A 107 -20.68 -6.02 -17.88
N GLN A 108 -21.93 -6.01 -18.39
CA GLN A 108 -23.02 -6.84 -17.81
C GLN A 108 -22.69 -8.33 -17.85
N MET A 109 -21.95 -8.77 -18.86
CA MET A 109 -21.49 -10.16 -19.03
C MET A 109 -20.20 -10.48 -18.25
N SER A 110 -19.66 -9.52 -17.50
CA SER A 110 -18.37 -9.64 -16.81
C SER A 110 -17.18 -9.93 -17.74
N GLN A 111 -17.26 -9.51 -18.98
CA GLN A 111 -16.24 -9.70 -20.02
C GLN A 111 -15.39 -8.44 -20.18
N THR A 112 -14.46 -8.23 -19.22
CA THR A 112 -13.70 -6.98 -19.10
C THR A 112 -12.82 -6.69 -20.31
N GLU A 113 -12.13 -7.69 -20.86
CA GLU A 113 -11.26 -7.48 -22.02
C GLU A 113 -12.01 -7.03 -23.26
N GLN A 114 -13.20 -7.63 -23.51
CA GLN A 114 -14.08 -7.24 -24.60
C GLN A 114 -14.65 -5.85 -24.37
N ALA A 115 -15.02 -5.51 -23.14
CA ALA A 115 -15.52 -4.18 -22.79
C ALA A 115 -14.44 -3.11 -23.02
N ILE A 116 -13.18 -3.35 -22.63
CA ILE A 116 -12.05 -2.47 -22.91
C ILE A 116 -11.85 -2.29 -24.43
N ALA A 117 -11.93 -3.39 -25.19
CA ALA A 117 -11.79 -3.33 -26.63
C ALA A 117 -12.92 -2.49 -27.28
N ALA A 118 -14.16 -2.62 -26.82
CA ALA A 118 -15.30 -1.84 -27.27
C ALA A 118 -15.15 -0.34 -26.90
N ALA A 119 -14.68 -0.04 -25.68
CA ALA A 119 -14.38 1.34 -25.26
C ALA A 119 -13.33 2.00 -26.16
N LYS A 120 -12.25 1.30 -26.51
CA LYS A 120 -11.24 1.80 -27.44
C LYS A 120 -11.79 2.06 -28.84
N LYS A 121 -12.71 1.23 -29.33
CA LYS A 121 -13.42 1.47 -30.59
C LYS A 121 -14.33 2.70 -30.50
N ALA A 122 -14.98 2.92 -29.34
CA ALA A 122 -15.80 4.12 -29.11
C ALA A 122 -14.94 5.37 -29.18
N LEU A 123 -13.75 5.41 -28.54
CA LEU A 123 -12.81 6.53 -28.63
C LEU A 123 -12.23 6.74 -30.02
N ALA A 124 -12.04 5.67 -30.79
CA ALA A 124 -11.59 5.79 -32.18
C ALA A 124 -12.67 6.47 -33.08
N ALA A 125 -13.96 6.30 -32.74
CA ALA A 125 -15.07 6.92 -33.43
C ALA A 125 -15.41 8.34 -32.91
N ASP A 126 -15.23 8.56 -31.61
CA ASP A 126 -15.47 9.83 -30.91
C ASP A 126 -14.44 9.94 -29.75
N PRO A 127 -13.35 10.70 -29.94
CA PRO A 127 -12.31 10.88 -28.94
C PRO A 127 -12.81 11.52 -27.63
N ASP A 128 -13.89 12.32 -27.71
CA ASP A 128 -14.47 13.03 -26.56
C ASP A 128 -15.51 12.21 -25.80
N ASN A 129 -15.65 10.93 -26.11
CA ASN A 129 -16.65 10.08 -25.49
C ASN A 129 -16.36 9.83 -24.01
N LEU A 130 -17.04 10.57 -23.15
CA LEU A 130 -16.85 10.53 -21.69
C LEU A 130 -17.11 9.16 -21.06
N ASP A 131 -18.02 8.36 -21.62
CA ASP A 131 -18.33 7.04 -21.06
C ASP A 131 -17.20 6.07 -21.33
N ALA A 132 -16.62 6.10 -22.53
CA ALA A 132 -15.47 5.30 -22.89
C ALA A 132 -14.21 5.74 -22.13
N LEU A 133 -13.90 7.05 -22.05
CA LEU A 133 -12.80 7.61 -21.26
C LEU A 133 -12.93 7.22 -19.79
N SER A 134 -14.13 7.37 -19.20
CA SER A 134 -14.39 7.03 -17.82
C SER A 134 -14.21 5.53 -17.54
N TYR A 135 -14.71 4.67 -18.44
CA TYR A 135 -14.58 3.23 -18.29
C TYR A 135 -13.12 2.76 -18.36
N LEU A 136 -12.35 3.25 -19.31
CA LEU A 136 -10.93 2.92 -19.43
C LEU A 136 -10.16 3.40 -18.22
N SER A 137 -10.37 4.64 -17.78
CA SER A 137 -9.75 5.20 -16.58
C SER A 137 -10.13 4.41 -15.31
N PHE A 138 -11.40 4.00 -15.18
CA PHE A 138 -11.86 3.19 -14.04
C PHE A 138 -11.21 1.81 -13.99
N THR A 139 -11.10 1.15 -15.14
CA THR A 139 -10.57 -0.22 -15.20
C THR A 139 -9.05 -0.29 -15.14
N PHE A 140 -8.36 0.78 -15.51
CA PHE A 140 -6.90 0.81 -15.64
C PHE A 140 -6.16 0.35 -14.38
N PRO A 141 -6.44 0.84 -13.15
CA PRO A 141 -5.76 0.40 -11.93
C PRO A 141 -5.88 -1.10 -11.65
N TYR A 142 -6.92 -1.75 -12.15
CA TYR A 142 -7.20 -3.17 -11.93
C TYR A 142 -6.66 -4.09 -13.02
N THR A 143 -6.33 -3.54 -14.19
CA THR A 143 -5.89 -4.31 -15.36
C THR A 143 -4.43 -4.07 -15.72
N PHE A 144 -3.80 -3.05 -15.13
CA PHE A 144 -2.40 -2.71 -15.36
C PHE A 144 -1.45 -3.82 -14.93
N LYS A 145 -0.48 -4.12 -15.79
CA LYS A 145 0.55 -5.15 -15.54
C LYS A 145 1.93 -4.50 -15.54
N PRO A 146 2.53 -4.24 -14.36
CA PRO A 146 3.83 -3.57 -14.26
C PRO A 146 4.98 -4.30 -14.97
N SER A 147 4.86 -5.62 -15.12
CA SER A 147 5.88 -6.46 -15.79
C SER A 147 5.69 -6.56 -17.31
N SER A 148 4.67 -5.91 -17.88
CA SER A 148 4.45 -5.90 -19.33
C SER A 148 5.53 -5.08 -20.05
N SER A 149 5.93 -5.52 -21.24
CA SER A 149 6.77 -4.72 -22.14
C SER A 149 6.11 -3.42 -22.59
N THR A 150 4.80 -3.31 -22.50
CA THR A 150 4.01 -2.11 -22.81
C THR A 150 3.72 -1.23 -21.61
N ALA A 151 4.16 -1.60 -20.39
CA ALA A 151 3.78 -0.91 -19.15
C ALA A 151 3.97 0.62 -19.20
N SER A 152 5.10 1.10 -19.73
CA SER A 152 5.36 2.54 -19.85
C SER A 152 4.40 3.23 -20.83
N ALA A 153 4.11 2.59 -21.96
CA ALA A 153 3.17 3.10 -22.95
C ALA A 153 1.73 3.08 -22.40
N ASP A 154 1.36 2.02 -21.69
CA ASP A 154 0.04 1.88 -21.04
C ASP A 154 -0.19 2.98 -20.01
N LEU A 155 0.82 3.30 -19.16
CA LEU A 155 0.77 4.40 -18.21
C LEU A 155 0.61 5.76 -18.91
N SER A 156 1.36 5.98 -20.01
CA SER A 156 1.25 7.22 -20.79
C SER A 156 -0.14 7.38 -21.42
N THR A 157 -0.68 6.30 -22.00
CA THR A 157 -2.03 6.30 -22.59
C THR A 157 -3.10 6.57 -21.54
N ALA A 158 -3.04 5.87 -20.39
CA ALA A 158 -3.99 6.07 -19.31
C ALA A 158 -3.96 7.50 -18.75
N LYS A 159 -2.76 8.09 -18.64
CA LYS A 159 -2.61 9.50 -18.27
C LYS A 159 -3.31 10.42 -19.25
N GLN A 160 -3.04 10.26 -20.55
CA GLN A 160 -3.64 11.09 -21.60
C GLN A 160 -5.16 10.95 -21.65
N GLU A 161 -5.68 9.71 -21.54
CA GLU A 161 -7.14 9.46 -21.52
C GLU A 161 -7.81 10.10 -20.31
N ALA A 162 -7.19 10.04 -19.13
CA ALA A 162 -7.75 10.64 -17.92
C ALA A 162 -7.67 12.17 -17.92
N GLU A 163 -6.57 12.76 -18.39
CA GLU A 163 -6.41 14.22 -18.55
C GLU A 163 -7.42 14.75 -19.57
N HIS A 164 -7.57 14.07 -20.72
CA HIS A 164 -8.55 14.43 -21.72
C HIS A 164 -9.99 14.30 -21.21
N GLY A 165 -10.28 13.24 -20.44
CA GLY A 165 -11.59 13.08 -19.79
C GLY A 165 -11.94 14.21 -18.83
N LEU A 166 -10.95 14.72 -18.06
CA LEU A 166 -11.15 15.91 -17.23
C LEU A 166 -11.40 17.16 -18.04
N GLU A 167 -10.66 17.36 -19.15
CA GLU A 167 -10.85 18.50 -20.06
C GLU A 167 -12.25 18.49 -20.70
N VAL A 168 -12.67 17.34 -21.26
CA VAL A 168 -14.01 17.19 -21.84
C VAL A 168 -15.08 17.45 -20.79
N LEU A 169 -14.91 16.91 -19.58
CA LEU A 169 -15.85 17.09 -18.48
C LEU A 169 -15.96 18.57 -18.05
N GLN A 170 -14.84 19.29 -17.99
CA GLN A 170 -14.79 20.70 -17.63
C GLN A 170 -15.47 21.58 -18.67
N ASN A 171 -15.32 21.25 -19.95
CA ASN A 171 -15.88 22.00 -21.07
C ASN A 171 -17.32 21.60 -21.40
N LEU A 172 -17.85 20.55 -20.74
CA LEU A 172 -19.16 20.03 -21.01
C LEU A 172 -20.27 21.03 -20.62
N GLN A 173 -21.04 21.49 -21.59
CA GLN A 173 -22.13 22.40 -21.34
C GLN A 173 -23.42 21.63 -21.08
N LYS A 174 -24.17 22.07 -20.07
CA LYS A 174 -25.51 21.54 -19.81
C LYS A 174 -26.44 21.92 -20.99
N PRO A 175 -27.06 20.93 -21.64
CA PRO A 175 -27.97 21.23 -22.74
C PRO A 175 -29.15 22.13 -22.33
N GLU A 176 -29.58 22.98 -23.25
CA GLU A 176 -30.78 23.82 -23.03
C GLU A 176 -32.02 22.94 -22.82
N GLY A 177 -32.84 23.31 -21.86
CA GLY A 177 -34.07 22.56 -21.52
C GLY A 177 -33.83 21.36 -20.56
N VAL A 178 -32.58 20.99 -20.28
CA VAL A 178 -32.24 19.97 -19.28
C VAL A 178 -32.07 20.64 -17.93
N SER A 179 -32.71 20.13 -16.86
CA SER A 179 -32.48 20.65 -15.51
C SER A 179 -31.07 20.31 -15.01
N ALA A 180 -30.57 21.07 -14.03
CA ALA A 180 -29.28 20.77 -13.41
C ALA A 180 -29.28 19.35 -12.78
N GLU A 181 -30.38 18.98 -12.14
CA GLU A 181 -30.58 17.68 -11.53
C GLU A 181 -30.54 16.52 -12.55
N GLN A 182 -31.24 16.69 -13.69
CA GLN A 182 -31.19 15.71 -14.76
C GLN A 182 -29.79 15.59 -15.36
N PHE A 183 -29.10 16.72 -15.55
CA PHE A 183 -27.72 16.73 -16.02
C PHE A 183 -26.77 16.01 -15.08
N GLU A 184 -26.84 16.31 -13.78
CA GLU A 184 -26.05 15.64 -12.74
C GLU A 184 -26.36 14.13 -12.68
N ALA A 185 -27.63 13.75 -12.74
CA ALA A 185 -28.05 12.35 -12.70
C ALA A 185 -27.56 11.56 -13.92
N TYR A 186 -27.52 12.17 -15.10
CA TYR A 186 -27.12 11.53 -16.35
C TYR A 186 -25.59 11.51 -16.52
N VAL A 187 -24.95 12.68 -16.42
CA VAL A 187 -23.51 12.81 -16.67
C VAL A 187 -22.67 12.29 -15.49
N LYS A 188 -23.17 12.43 -14.26
CA LYS A 188 -22.46 12.10 -13.01
C LYS A 188 -21.06 12.73 -12.97
N PRO A 189 -20.96 14.06 -13.12
CA PRO A 189 -19.68 14.72 -13.31
C PRO A 189 -18.71 14.51 -12.13
N LYS A 190 -19.19 14.50 -10.90
CA LYS A 190 -18.36 14.20 -9.71
C LYS A 190 -17.77 12.80 -9.77
N THR A 191 -18.60 11.79 -10.03
CA THR A 191 -18.13 10.39 -10.14
C THR A 191 -17.10 10.25 -11.27
N LYS A 192 -17.34 10.82 -12.45
CA LYS A 192 -16.38 10.78 -13.57
C LYS A 192 -15.07 11.50 -13.21
N ARG A 193 -15.17 12.67 -12.57
CA ARG A 193 -13.97 13.41 -12.12
C ARG A 193 -13.16 12.63 -11.09
N ALA A 194 -13.82 11.97 -10.14
CA ALA A 194 -13.15 11.07 -9.20
C ALA A 194 -12.44 9.91 -9.90
N VAL A 195 -13.10 9.29 -10.89
CA VAL A 195 -12.51 8.21 -11.70
C VAL A 195 -11.25 8.67 -12.42
N PHE A 196 -11.31 9.81 -13.14
CA PHE A 196 -10.16 10.34 -13.86
C PHE A 196 -9.01 10.70 -12.90
N ASN A 197 -9.31 11.37 -11.79
CA ASN A 197 -8.31 11.71 -10.79
C ASN A 197 -7.72 10.47 -10.09
N THR A 198 -8.49 9.42 -9.88
CA THR A 198 -8.00 8.14 -9.34
C THR A 198 -7.01 7.48 -10.31
N ALA A 199 -7.33 7.49 -11.61
CA ALA A 199 -6.44 6.96 -12.65
C ALA A 199 -5.12 7.75 -12.71
N LEU A 200 -5.18 9.09 -12.68
CA LEU A 200 -3.99 9.96 -12.64
C LEU A 200 -3.15 9.71 -11.37
N GLY A 201 -3.81 9.58 -10.24
CA GLY A 201 -3.15 9.24 -8.99
C GLY A 201 -2.45 7.89 -9.03
N PHE A 202 -3.12 6.88 -9.57
CA PHE A 202 -2.53 5.56 -9.78
C PHE A 202 -1.31 5.62 -10.71
N VAL A 203 -1.41 6.33 -11.85
CA VAL A 203 -0.28 6.53 -12.76
C VAL A 203 0.89 7.21 -12.05
N GLY A 204 0.63 8.27 -11.27
CA GLY A 204 1.66 8.96 -10.49
C GLY A 204 2.38 8.02 -9.51
N VAL A 205 1.64 7.16 -8.80
CA VAL A 205 2.24 6.15 -7.91
C VAL A 205 3.13 5.17 -8.68
N GLN A 206 2.67 4.66 -9.83
CA GLN A 206 3.45 3.74 -10.66
C GLN A 206 4.72 4.39 -11.22
N GLN A 207 4.65 5.67 -11.56
CA GLN A 207 5.79 6.47 -12.04
C GLN A 207 6.66 7.03 -10.90
N LYS A 208 6.27 6.85 -9.63
CA LYS A 208 6.89 7.41 -8.43
C LYS A 208 6.86 8.95 -8.39
N ASP A 209 5.94 9.56 -9.11
CA ASP A 209 5.60 10.98 -9.00
C ASP A 209 4.53 11.15 -7.91
N TYR A 210 4.98 11.05 -6.65
CA TYR A 210 4.08 11.05 -5.50
C TYR A 210 3.39 12.40 -5.30
N ASN A 211 4.03 13.50 -5.67
CA ASN A 211 3.42 14.84 -5.59
C ASN A 211 2.21 14.95 -6.52
N GLN A 212 2.36 14.50 -7.77
CA GLN A 212 1.24 14.45 -8.71
C GLN A 212 0.16 13.46 -8.26
N ALA A 213 0.58 12.29 -7.74
CA ALA A 213 -0.35 11.30 -7.21
C ALA A 213 -1.21 11.88 -6.09
N ILE A 214 -0.60 12.51 -5.09
CA ILE A 214 -1.29 13.13 -3.95
C ILE A 214 -2.31 14.16 -4.43
N LYS A 215 -1.90 15.09 -5.30
CA LYS A 215 -2.78 16.13 -5.83
C LYS A 215 -4.04 15.55 -6.50
N SER A 216 -3.87 14.55 -7.34
CA SER A 216 -4.99 13.92 -8.04
C SER A 216 -5.87 13.10 -7.08
N LEU A 217 -5.26 12.35 -6.17
CA LEU A 217 -6.00 11.51 -5.22
C LEU A 217 -6.77 12.33 -4.18
N GLU A 218 -6.23 13.47 -3.74
CA GLU A 218 -6.97 14.38 -2.85
C GLU A 218 -8.21 14.95 -3.56
N ALA A 219 -8.09 15.30 -4.85
CA ALA A 219 -9.25 15.71 -5.64
C ALA A 219 -10.28 14.56 -5.82
N ALA A 220 -9.81 13.33 -6.00
CA ALA A 220 -10.69 12.17 -6.07
C ALA A 220 -11.41 11.90 -4.73
N ALA A 221 -10.72 12.05 -3.60
CA ALA A 221 -11.29 11.85 -2.26
C ALA A 221 -12.39 12.86 -1.94
N GLN A 222 -12.30 14.10 -2.44
CA GLN A 222 -13.35 15.11 -2.27
C GLN A 222 -14.66 14.71 -2.98
N ASP A 223 -14.57 14.06 -4.13
CA ASP A 223 -15.74 13.63 -4.91
C ASP A 223 -16.28 12.27 -4.46
N GLU A 224 -15.41 11.37 -3.99
CA GLU A 224 -15.74 10.02 -3.52
C GLU A 224 -15.07 9.70 -2.17
N PRO A 225 -15.61 10.21 -1.05
CA PRO A 225 -15.00 10.12 0.27
C PRO A 225 -14.98 8.70 0.90
N ASN A 226 -15.56 7.70 0.22
CA ASN A 226 -15.57 6.31 0.68
C ASN A 226 -14.82 5.36 -0.27
N ASN A 227 -13.96 5.88 -1.12
CA ASN A 227 -13.22 5.06 -2.08
C ASN A 227 -11.94 4.47 -1.46
N VAL A 228 -11.97 3.16 -1.19
CA VAL A 228 -10.84 2.41 -0.57
C VAL A 228 -9.55 2.55 -1.38
N LEU A 229 -9.63 2.49 -2.72
CA LEU A 229 -8.45 2.58 -3.59
C LEU A 229 -7.78 3.96 -3.46
N VAL A 230 -8.57 5.03 -3.46
CA VAL A 230 -8.07 6.40 -3.33
C VAL A 230 -7.27 6.57 -2.04
N TYR A 231 -7.83 6.17 -0.90
CA TYR A 231 -7.15 6.31 0.38
C TYR A 231 -5.93 5.37 0.53
N SER A 232 -5.99 4.18 -0.05
CA SER A 232 -4.83 3.28 -0.09
C SER A 232 -3.67 3.89 -0.88
N LEU A 233 -3.95 4.49 -2.04
CA LEU A 233 -2.96 5.17 -2.86
C LEU A 233 -2.45 6.46 -2.21
N LEU A 234 -3.31 7.23 -1.53
CA LEU A 234 -2.89 8.40 -0.73
C LEU A 234 -1.93 8.01 0.37
N GLY A 235 -2.28 7.01 1.18
CA GLY A 235 -1.41 6.52 2.23
C GLY A 235 -0.06 6.04 1.70
N GLN A 236 -0.06 5.32 0.59
CA GLN A 236 1.16 4.89 -0.10
C GLN A 236 1.97 6.08 -0.62
N SER A 237 1.33 7.11 -1.18
CA SER A 237 1.99 8.28 -1.74
C SER A 237 2.68 9.09 -0.66
N TYR A 238 1.97 9.43 0.44
CA TYR A 238 2.55 10.13 1.59
C TYR A 238 3.65 9.34 2.31
N TYR A 239 3.57 8.00 2.28
CA TYR A 239 4.64 7.14 2.81
C TYR A 239 5.93 7.21 1.98
N ASN A 240 5.82 7.40 0.66
CA ASN A 240 6.94 7.33 -0.28
C ASN A 240 7.40 8.69 -0.82
N GLU A 241 6.69 9.79 -0.56
CA GLU A 241 7.12 11.15 -0.95
C GLU A 241 8.39 11.58 -0.21
N ASN A 242 9.02 12.64 -0.69
CA ASN A 242 10.21 13.22 -0.06
C ASN A 242 10.09 14.75 0.03
N PRO A 243 10.03 15.34 1.25
CA PRO A 243 10.07 14.67 2.56
C PRO A 243 8.79 13.88 2.84
N ARG A 244 8.90 12.76 3.57
CA ARG A 244 7.78 11.89 3.92
C ARG A 244 6.85 12.55 4.94
N ASP A 245 5.54 12.52 4.70
CA ASP A 245 4.53 12.83 5.73
C ASP A 245 3.94 11.54 6.32
N ILE A 246 4.64 11.01 7.31
CA ILE A 246 4.27 9.72 7.92
C ILE A 246 2.91 9.78 8.64
N ASN A 247 2.54 10.93 9.22
CA ASN A 247 1.26 11.07 9.91
C ASN A 247 0.10 11.00 8.92
N LYS A 248 0.18 11.70 7.79
CA LYS A 248 -0.83 11.59 6.73
C LYS A 248 -0.85 10.19 6.13
N ALA A 249 0.31 9.57 5.91
CA ALA A 249 0.39 8.19 5.45
C ALA A 249 -0.41 7.24 6.36
N ILE A 250 -0.16 7.30 7.67
CA ILE A 250 -0.85 6.45 8.66
C ILE A 250 -2.35 6.74 8.67
N TRP A 251 -2.77 8.01 8.65
CA TRP A 251 -4.18 8.35 8.64
C TRP A 251 -4.92 7.77 7.43
N TYR A 252 -4.38 7.99 6.23
CA TYR A 252 -5.02 7.51 5.00
C TYR A 252 -5.00 5.99 4.88
N LEU A 253 -3.96 5.31 5.38
CA LEU A 253 -3.94 3.85 5.48
C LEU A 253 -4.99 3.34 6.48
N ALA A 254 -5.15 4.02 7.63
CA ALA A 254 -6.21 3.70 8.58
C ALA A 254 -7.60 3.86 7.93
N ARG A 255 -7.85 4.97 7.22
CA ARG A 255 -9.10 5.21 6.51
C ARG A 255 -9.38 4.14 5.46
N ALA A 256 -8.40 3.82 4.61
CA ALA A 256 -8.51 2.76 3.60
C ALA A 256 -8.84 1.41 4.24
N THR A 257 -8.16 1.07 5.34
CA THR A 257 -8.37 -0.19 6.05
C THR A 257 -9.76 -0.27 6.66
N ALA A 258 -10.22 0.78 7.34
CA ALA A 258 -11.53 0.84 7.95
C ALA A 258 -12.66 0.71 6.91
N LEU A 259 -12.55 1.44 5.79
CA LEU A 259 -13.52 1.35 4.69
C LEU A 259 -13.52 -0.04 4.02
N ALA A 260 -12.34 -0.66 3.88
CA ALA A 260 -12.23 -1.99 3.31
C ALA A 260 -12.87 -3.07 4.20
N GLN A 261 -12.70 -2.97 5.51
CA GLN A 261 -13.34 -3.86 6.49
C GLN A 261 -14.87 -3.74 6.44
N ASP A 262 -15.41 -2.54 6.42
CA ASP A 262 -16.86 -2.30 6.32
C ASP A 262 -17.48 -2.86 5.04
N ALA A 263 -16.75 -2.74 3.92
CA ALA A 263 -17.21 -3.25 2.64
C ALA A 263 -16.97 -4.75 2.46
N ASN A 264 -16.43 -5.47 3.45
CA ASN A 264 -15.95 -6.85 3.34
C ASN A 264 -15.04 -7.03 2.11
N ASN A 265 -14.13 -6.08 1.89
CA ASN A 265 -13.23 -6.10 0.76
C ASN A 265 -12.20 -7.24 0.93
N PRO A 266 -11.96 -8.07 -0.09
CA PRO A 266 -11.03 -9.20 -0.01
C PRO A 266 -9.58 -8.77 0.29
N ASN A 267 -9.24 -7.49 0.14
CA ASN A 267 -7.93 -6.94 0.47
C ASN A 267 -7.85 -6.32 1.88
N SER A 268 -8.91 -6.39 2.69
CA SER A 268 -8.97 -5.76 4.02
C SER A 268 -7.82 -6.21 4.93
N ASP A 269 -7.53 -7.51 5.00
CA ASP A 269 -6.46 -8.07 5.82
C ASP A 269 -5.07 -7.57 5.38
N ARG A 270 -4.88 -7.42 4.08
CA ARG A 270 -3.63 -6.94 3.50
C ARG A 270 -3.42 -5.45 3.79
N LEU A 271 -4.49 -4.65 3.67
CA LEU A 271 -4.46 -3.23 4.04
C LEU A 271 -4.20 -3.08 5.54
N LYS A 272 -4.87 -3.88 6.38
CA LYS A 272 -4.64 -3.89 7.82
C LYS A 272 -3.19 -4.20 8.16
N LYS A 273 -2.62 -5.25 7.55
CA LYS A 273 -1.22 -5.61 7.78
C LYS A 273 -0.26 -4.49 7.40
N PHE A 274 -0.47 -3.83 6.28
CA PHE A 274 0.38 -2.71 5.85
C PHE A 274 0.22 -1.50 6.77
N TYR A 275 -1.01 -1.16 7.14
CA TYR A 275 -1.29 -0.12 8.13
C TYR A 275 -0.59 -0.39 9.45
N ASP A 276 -0.72 -1.61 10.00
CA ASP A 276 -0.09 -2.00 11.27
C ASP A 276 1.44 -1.86 11.20
N GLN A 277 2.06 -2.30 10.11
CA GLN A 277 3.51 -2.17 9.92
C GLN A 277 3.98 -0.71 9.91
N VAL A 278 3.24 0.18 9.22
CA VAL A 278 3.59 1.60 9.15
C VAL A 278 3.33 2.29 10.49
N TYR A 279 2.24 1.95 11.16
CA TYR A 279 1.90 2.47 12.48
C TYR A 279 2.94 2.03 13.53
N GLU A 280 3.25 0.74 13.59
CA GLU A 280 4.25 0.17 14.51
C GLU A 280 5.64 0.76 14.28
N ALA A 281 6.04 0.94 13.03
CA ALA A 281 7.31 1.58 12.69
C ALA A 281 7.41 3.03 13.20
N GLN A 282 6.29 3.75 13.31
CA GLN A 282 6.24 5.12 13.83
C GLN A 282 6.05 5.17 15.34
N HIS A 283 5.19 4.30 15.90
CA HIS A 283 4.80 4.32 17.30
C HIS A 283 5.66 3.41 18.18
N GLY A 284 6.33 2.42 17.59
CA GLY A 284 7.10 1.40 18.29
C GLY A 284 6.28 0.20 18.78
N SER A 285 4.96 0.27 18.66
CA SER A 285 4.03 -0.82 18.97
C SER A 285 2.70 -0.61 18.23
N ASN A 286 1.82 -1.61 18.25
CA ASN A 286 0.46 -1.48 17.71
C ASN A 286 -0.55 -0.93 18.73
N GLU A 287 -0.11 -0.45 19.89
CA GLU A 287 -0.99 0.17 20.87
C GLU A 287 -1.66 1.42 20.30
N GLY A 288 -2.98 1.51 20.40
CA GLY A 288 -3.76 2.62 19.83
C GLY A 288 -4.12 2.49 18.34
N ALA A 289 -3.54 1.56 17.59
CA ALA A 289 -3.81 1.38 16.17
C ALA A 289 -5.30 1.13 15.87
N ASP A 290 -5.96 0.26 16.62
CA ASP A 290 -7.39 -0.04 16.42
C ASP A 290 -8.29 1.15 16.82
N LYS A 291 -7.89 1.96 17.80
CA LYS A 291 -8.59 3.19 18.13
C LYS A 291 -8.51 4.21 17.00
N LEU A 292 -7.35 4.32 16.36
CA LEU A 292 -7.17 5.16 15.19
C LEU A 292 -8.01 4.68 13.99
N LEU A 293 -8.09 3.37 13.75
CA LEU A 293 -8.99 2.81 12.73
C LEU A 293 -10.44 3.22 12.97
N ALA A 294 -10.94 3.10 14.21
CA ALA A 294 -12.29 3.50 14.56
C ALA A 294 -12.53 5.00 14.35
N GLN A 295 -11.55 5.84 14.65
CA GLN A 295 -11.61 7.28 14.39
C GLN A 295 -11.61 7.59 12.88
N ALA A 296 -10.68 7.02 12.13
CA ALA A 296 -10.57 7.24 10.70
C ALA A 296 -11.77 6.71 9.91
N LYS A 297 -12.51 5.75 10.45
CA LYS A 297 -13.77 5.25 9.88
C LYS A 297 -14.84 6.33 9.77
N THR A 298 -14.97 7.18 10.79
CA THR A 298 -16.06 8.14 10.93
C THR A 298 -15.69 9.57 10.58
N THR A 299 -14.40 9.83 10.31
CA THR A 299 -13.88 11.18 10.06
C THR A 299 -13.22 11.24 8.68
N ASP A 300 -13.80 12.04 7.78
CA ASP A 300 -13.30 12.16 6.39
C ASP A 300 -12.01 12.98 6.30
N ALA A 301 -11.84 13.98 7.17
CA ALA A 301 -10.68 14.86 7.21
C ALA A 301 -9.69 14.46 8.30
N ILE A 302 -8.41 14.67 8.03
CA ILE A 302 -7.37 14.50 9.05
C ILE A 302 -7.54 15.61 10.10
N PRO A 303 -7.62 15.31 11.41
CA PRO A 303 -7.59 16.33 12.45
C PRO A 303 -6.34 17.21 12.34
N ALA A 304 -6.48 18.52 12.53
CA ALA A 304 -5.40 19.48 12.29
C ALA A 304 -4.15 19.24 13.16
N ASP A 305 -4.33 18.66 14.33
CA ASP A 305 -3.31 18.32 15.32
C ASP A 305 -2.94 16.83 15.33
N PHE A 306 -3.40 16.08 14.35
CA PHE A 306 -3.15 14.63 14.28
C PHE A 306 -1.66 14.32 14.19
N LYS A 307 -1.19 13.57 15.16
CA LYS A 307 0.15 12.99 15.18
C LYS A 307 0.10 11.63 15.87
N VAL A 308 0.80 10.67 15.31
CA VAL A 308 1.10 9.42 15.98
C VAL A 308 2.28 9.68 16.92
N ALA A 309 2.02 9.60 18.21
CA ALA A 309 3.05 9.79 19.21
C ALA A 309 4.10 8.66 19.10
N PRO A 310 5.40 8.96 19.29
CA PRO A 310 6.38 7.91 19.50
C PRO A 310 6.07 7.17 20.81
N PRO A 311 6.66 5.96 21.03
CA PRO A 311 6.50 5.26 22.28
C PRO A 311 6.97 6.14 23.46
N PRO A 312 6.34 6.01 24.62
CA PRO A 312 6.80 6.74 25.80
C PRO A 312 8.22 6.29 26.16
N GLU A 313 9.09 7.24 26.49
CA GLU A 313 10.43 6.94 26.99
C GLU A 313 10.35 6.14 28.29
N HIS A 314 11.25 5.18 28.45
CA HIS A 314 11.36 4.43 29.69
C HIS A 314 11.74 5.35 30.86
N ALA A 315 11.05 5.19 31.98
CA ALA A 315 11.40 5.93 33.19
C ALA A 315 12.80 5.48 33.69
N LYS A 316 13.56 6.44 34.22
CA LYS A 316 14.87 6.11 34.84
C LYS A 316 14.67 5.16 36.00
N THR A 317 15.36 4.03 35.95
CA THR A 317 15.32 2.97 36.98
C THR A 317 16.32 3.19 38.12
N GLY A 318 17.32 4.02 37.89
CA GLY A 318 18.50 4.16 38.77
C GLY A 318 19.55 3.08 38.57
N ASN A 319 19.30 2.09 37.74
CA ASN A 319 20.31 1.10 37.31
C ASN A 319 20.97 1.60 36.02
N VAL A 320 22.25 1.97 36.12
CA VAL A 320 23.00 2.58 35.01
C VAL A 320 23.01 1.71 33.74
N ASN A 321 23.08 0.38 33.88
CA ASN A 321 23.09 -0.53 32.73
C ASN A 321 21.74 -0.60 32.06
N LEU A 322 20.67 -0.73 32.86
CA LEU A 322 19.29 -0.78 32.36
C LEU A 322 18.89 0.55 31.73
N ASP A 323 19.22 1.67 32.36
CA ASP A 323 18.97 3.00 31.85
C ASP A 323 19.73 3.27 30.53
N ALA A 324 20.97 2.72 30.39
CA ALA A 324 21.73 2.82 29.17
C ALA A 324 21.10 2.00 28.01
N PHE A 325 20.62 0.79 28.32
CA PHE A 325 19.90 -0.02 27.34
C PHE A 325 18.60 0.64 26.88
N TYR A 326 17.77 1.07 27.82
CA TYR A 326 16.50 1.75 27.52
C TYR A 326 16.70 3.03 26.73
N LYS A 327 17.73 3.82 27.01
CA LYS A 327 18.06 5.00 26.22
C LYS A 327 18.31 4.69 24.74
N ILE A 328 18.96 3.55 24.45
CA ILE A 328 19.19 3.11 23.07
C ILE A 328 17.88 2.61 22.46
N GLN A 329 17.13 1.81 23.19
CA GLN A 329 15.84 1.30 22.78
C GLN A 329 14.88 2.45 22.44
N ASP A 330 14.72 3.44 23.32
CA ASP A 330 13.85 4.59 23.13
C ASP A 330 14.28 5.43 21.92
N ALA A 331 15.58 5.69 21.78
CA ALA A 331 16.12 6.47 20.67
C ALA A 331 15.82 5.83 19.29
N ILE A 332 15.83 4.49 19.22
CA ILE A 332 15.52 3.75 17.99
C ILE A 332 14.01 3.60 17.80
N SER A 333 13.28 3.31 18.89
CA SER A 333 11.84 3.02 18.89
C SER A 333 10.97 4.26 18.60
N VAL A 334 11.53 5.46 18.66
CA VAL A 334 10.83 6.67 18.19
C VAL A 334 10.39 6.55 16.71
N GLY A 335 11.01 5.64 15.95
CA GLY A 335 10.63 5.30 14.59
C GLY A 335 10.85 6.40 13.57
N GLY A 336 10.38 6.19 12.35
CA GLY A 336 10.46 7.16 11.25
C GLY A 336 11.88 7.65 10.96
N ASP A 337 12.00 8.88 10.43
CA ASP A 337 13.29 9.47 10.08
C ASP A 337 14.14 9.77 11.31
N THR A 338 13.51 10.12 12.44
CA THR A 338 14.22 10.37 13.71
C THR A 338 14.88 9.09 14.25
N GLY A 339 14.13 7.99 14.29
CA GLY A 339 14.69 6.69 14.69
C GLY A 339 15.81 6.23 13.76
N GLN A 340 15.69 6.45 12.46
CA GLN A 340 16.73 6.14 11.49
C GLN A 340 17.99 7.01 11.65
N GLN A 341 17.83 8.30 11.94
CA GLN A 341 18.95 9.18 12.25
C GLN A 341 19.65 8.76 13.54
N ASN A 342 18.89 8.48 14.60
CA ASN A 342 19.42 7.99 15.86
C ASN A 342 20.18 6.67 15.66
N TRP A 343 19.60 5.73 14.89
CA TRP A 343 20.30 4.49 14.54
C TRP A 343 21.61 4.74 13.80
N THR A 344 21.65 5.67 12.87
CA THR A 344 22.88 6.01 12.13
C THR A 344 23.98 6.53 13.06
N GLN A 345 23.60 7.26 14.11
CA GLN A 345 24.54 7.75 15.13
C GLN A 345 25.00 6.68 16.12
N LEU A 346 24.10 5.74 16.46
CA LEU A 346 24.37 4.68 17.42
C LEU A 346 25.16 3.52 16.83
N LYS A 347 24.96 3.23 15.54
CA LYS A 347 25.64 2.11 14.87
C LYS A 347 27.16 2.27 14.89
N GLY A 348 27.85 1.26 15.35
CA GLY A 348 29.30 1.24 15.51
C GLY A 348 29.81 1.86 16.81
N GLN A 349 28.93 2.46 17.64
CA GLN A 349 29.33 2.98 18.95
C GLN A 349 29.59 1.84 19.93
N PRO A 350 30.57 2.01 20.82
CA PRO A 350 30.85 1.03 21.86
C PRO A 350 29.75 1.02 22.94
N LEU A 351 29.34 -0.16 23.34
CA LEU A 351 28.37 -0.39 24.42
C LEU A 351 28.92 -1.44 25.38
N GLY A 352 28.96 -1.12 26.67
CA GLY A 352 29.30 -2.05 27.73
C GLY A 352 28.17 -2.15 28.75
N LEU A 353 27.71 -3.37 29.03
CA LEU A 353 26.61 -3.64 29.94
C LEU A 353 26.90 -4.83 30.85
N VAL A 354 26.05 -5.01 31.85
CA VAL A 354 25.97 -6.18 32.71
C VAL A 354 24.59 -6.81 32.56
N GLY A 355 24.52 -8.13 32.47
CA GLY A 355 23.30 -8.91 32.38
C GLY A 355 23.50 -10.34 32.84
N HIS A 356 22.63 -11.22 32.45
CA HIS A 356 22.72 -12.66 32.69
C HIS A 356 22.66 -13.42 31.36
N VAL A 357 23.32 -14.55 31.29
CA VAL A 357 23.26 -15.43 30.14
C VAL A 357 21.85 -16.05 30.04
N ASP A 358 21.12 -15.81 28.97
CA ASP A 358 19.93 -16.60 28.61
C ASP A 358 20.37 -17.95 28.03
N SER A 359 21.12 -17.90 26.95
CA SER A 359 21.59 -19.12 26.27
C SER A 359 22.89 -18.88 25.49
N VAL A 360 23.57 -19.96 25.18
CA VAL A 360 24.75 -19.99 24.29
C VAL A 360 24.45 -20.94 23.14
N VAL A 361 24.53 -20.46 21.92
CA VAL A 361 24.29 -21.26 20.71
C VAL A 361 25.48 -21.16 19.76
N PRO A 362 25.71 -22.13 18.85
CA PRO A 362 26.73 -22.00 17.82
C PRO A 362 26.53 -20.73 16.99
N GLY A 363 27.62 -20.01 16.71
CA GLY A 363 27.62 -18.83 15.87
C GLY A 363 27.56 -19.16 14.37
N SER A 364 27.60 -18.13 13.55
CA SER A 364 27.66 -18.28 12.10
C SER A 364 28.98 -18.83 11.57
N ASP A 365 30.07 -18.64 12.30
CA ASP A 365 31.36 -19.28 12.09
C ASP A 365 31.50 -20.47 13.06
N PRO A 366 32.02 -21.65 12.64
CA PRO A 366 32.18 -22.82 13.52
C PRO A 366 33.05 -22.58 14.75
N LYS A 367 33.81 -21.50 14.80
CA LYS A 367 34.67 -21.11 15.92
C LYS A 367 34.06 -20.07 16.85
N THR A 368 32.87 -19.55 16.51
CA THR A 368 32.18 -18.53 17.30
C THR A 368 30.97 -19.11 18.00
N PHE A 369 30.56 -18.45 19.07
CA PHE A 369 29.32 -18.71 19.78
C PHE A 369 28.52 -17.43 19.89
N GLN A 370 27.20 -17.55 19.73
CA GLN A 370 26.28 -16.47 20.07
C GLN A 370 25.86 -16.63 21.52
N VAL A 371 26.17 -15.62 22.29
CA VAL A 371 25.71 -15.53 23.70
C VAL A 371 24.52 -14.59 23.72
N ARG A 372 23.37 -15.08 24.13
CA ARG A 372 22.14 -14.31 24.33
C ARG A 372 22.10 -13.86 25.78
N VAL A 373 21.79 -12.59 26.00
CA VAL A 373 21.93 -11.96 27.31
C VAL A 373 20.65 -11.20 27.67
N ASP A 374 20.23 -11.40 28.91
CA ASP A 374 19.10 -10.71 29.53
C ASP A 374 19.63 -9.51 30.30
N VAL A 375 19.20 -8.32 29.93
CA VAL A 375 19.51 -7.05 30.62
C VAL A 375 18.27 -6.52 31.32
N THR A 376 17.10 -6.63 30.69
CA THR A 376 15.86 -6.12 31.24
C THR A 376 15.16 -7.12 32.17
N PRO A 377 14.33 -6.65 33.13
CA PRO A 377 13.51 -7.52 33.96
C PRO A 377 12.54 -8.41 33.13
N ASP A 378 12.06 -7.91 31.99
CA ASP A 378 11.18 -8.66 31.12
C ASP A 378 11.87 -9.85 30.47
N ALA A 379 13.10 -9.66 29.97
CA ALA A 379 13.91 -10.76 29.44
C ALA A 379 14.25 -11.79 30.53
N GLN A 380 14.65 -11.33 31.73
CA GLN A 380 14.95 -12.21 32.86
C GLN A 380 13.74 -13.01 33.35
N SER A 381 12.52 -12.57 33.10
CA SER A 381 11.28 -13.22 33.56
C SER A 381 10.68 -14.22 32.56
N LYS A 382 11.12 -14.20 31.29
CA LYS A 382 10.54 -14.99 30.19
C LYS A 382 11.61 -15.81 29.50
N GLU A 383 11.56 -17.12 29.66
CA GLU A 383 12.49 -18.06 29.00
C GLU A 383 12.49 -17.85 27.47
N GLY A 384 13.70 -17.78 26.89
CA GLY A 384 13.89 -17.56 25.45
C GLY A 384 13.70 -16.12 24.98
N THR A 385 13.49 -15.16 25.88
CA THR A 385 13.48 -13.72 25.60
C THR A 385 14.83 -13.14 26.03
N TYR A 386 15.51 -12.42 25.17
CA TYR A 386 16.83 -11.83 25.45
C TYR A 386 16.93 -10.45 24.79
N ASP A 387 17.75 -9.59 25.37
CA ASP A 387 17.91 -8.19 24.96
C ASP A 387 19.15 -7.96 24.09
N ILE A 388 20.19 -8.77 24.27
CA ILE A 388 21.48 -8.63 23.60
C ILE A 388 21.90 -9.95 22.96
N VAL A 389 22.51 -9.87 21.79
CA VAL A 389 23.23 -10.96 21.12
C VAL A 389 24.69 -10.56 20.97
N LEU A 390 25.60 -11.39 21.47
CA LEU A 390 27.03 -11.24 21.30
C LEU A 390 27.57 -12.35 20.42
N ASP A 391 28.34 -12.01 19.37
CA ASP A 391 29.17 -12.98 18.66
C ASP A 391 30.57 -12.95 19.26
N ASP A 392 30.97 -14.03 19.93
CA ASP A 392 32.26 -14.13 20.63
C ASP A 392 32.97 -15.45 20.32
N SER A 393 34.31 -15.40 20.25
CA SER A 393 35.20 -16.53 20.03
C SER A 393 36.18 -16.74 21.16
N GLN A 394 36.01 -16.04 22.30
CA GLN A 394 36.92 -16.17 23.44
C GLN A 394 36.89 -17.60 24.03
N PRO A 395 38.05 -18.15 24.44
CA PRO A 395 38.08 -19.44 25.08
C PRO A 395 37.25 -19.50 26.35
N GLY A 396 36.35 -20.48 26.45
CA GLY A 396 35.46 -20.65 27.61
C GLY A 396 34.06 -20.10 27.45
N VAL A 397 33.75 -19.38 26.35
CA VAL A 397 32.40 -18.88 26.06
C VAL A 397 31.40 -20.03 25.99
N ASN A 398 31.76 -21.14 25.38
CA ASN A 398 30.95 -22.36 25.31
C ASN A 398 30.66 -23.04 26.65
N LEU A 399 31.31 -22.61 27.74
CA LEU A 399 31.12 -23.14 29.09
C LEU A 399 30.15 -22.29 29.93
N LEU A 400 29.71 -21.15 29.41
CA LEU A 400 28.71 -20.32 30.04
C LEU A 400 27.37 -21.06 30.09
N GLN A 401 26.60 -20.83 31.15
CA GLN A 401 25.30 -21.45 31.40
C GLN A 401 24.23 -20.37 31.62
N SER A 402 22.99 -20.72 31.35
CA SER A 402 21.86 -19.85 31.66
C SER A 402 21.89 -19.41 33.12
N GLY A 403 21.67 -18.11 33.36
CA GLY A 403 21.73 -17.47 34.67
C GLY A 403 23.16 -17.04 35.12
N ASP A 404 24.22 -17.37 34.37
CA ASP A 404 25.54 -16.85 34.69
C ASP A 404 25.57 -15.31 34.58
N PRO A 405 26.09 -14.59 35.61
CA PRO A 405 26.24 -13.14 35.51
C PRO A 405 27.29 -12.81 34.46
N LEU A 406 26.97 -11.87 33.58
CA LEU A 406 27.80 -11.51 32.44
C LEU A 406 28.13 -10.02 32.47
N ARG A 407 29.40 -9.68 32.32
CA ARG A 407 29.89 -8.34 31.98
C ARG A 407 30.52 -8.43 30.61
N PHE A 408 30.09 -7.54 29.71
CA PHE A 408 30.56 -7.55 28.32
C PHE A 408 30.63 -6.15 27.75
N GLN A 409 31.35 -6.01 26.64
CA GLN A 409 31.40 -4.82 25.81
C GLN A 409 31.49 -5.23 24.34
N GLY A 410 31.00 -4.37 23.43
CA GLY A 410 31.08 -4.58 21.99
C GLY A 410 30.59 -3.35 21.25
N ASN A 411 30.58 -3.40 19.92
CA ASN A 411 30.10 -2.31 19.07
C ASN A 411 28.68 -2.61 18.60
N ILE A 412 27.79 -1.66 18.70
CA ILE A 412 26.40 -1.81 18.24
C ILE A 412 26.39 -2.09 16.73
N ALA A 413 25.97 -3.29 16.31
CA ALA A 413 26.04 -3.75 14.92
C ALA A 413 24.68 -3.73 14.22
N SER A 414 23.65 -4.26 14.88
CA SER A 414 22.28 -4.32 14.36
C SER A 414 21.26 -4.36 15.49
N PHE A 415 19.99 -4.22 15.14
CA PHE A 415 18.87 -4.41 16.06
C PHE A 415 17.70 -5.10 15.37
N THR A 416 16.82 -5.69 16.17
CA THR A 416 15.49 -6.16 15.76
C THR A 416 14.45 -5.61 16.72
N THR A 417 13.21 -5.46 16.27
CA THR A 417 12.09 -4.99 17.12
C THR A 417 11.04 -6.08 17.35
N THR A 418 11.17 -7.21 16.67
CA THR A 418 10.20 -8.31 16.72
C THR A 418 10.95 -9.65 16.90
N PRO A 419 10.53 -10.52 17.82
CA PRO A 419 9.37 -10.43 18.72
C PRO A 419 9.57 -9.44 19.88
N ASN A 420 10.80 -9.08 20.23
CA ASN A 420 11.18 -8.08 21.22
C ASN A 420 12.36 -7.26 20.71
N PHE A 421 12.60 -6.10 21.32
CA PHE A 421 13.76 -5.28 20.97
C PHE A 421 15.04 -6.01 21.38
N THR A 422 15.93 -6.26 20.43
CA THR A 422 17.19 -6.96 20.64
C THR A 422 18.31 -6.23 19.92
N LEU A 423 19.43 -5.98 20.61
CA LEU A 423 20.66 -5.44 20.00
C LEU A 423 21.65 -6.58 19.72
N THR A 424 22.31 -6.52 18.56
CA THR A 424 23.47 -7.37 18.27
C THR A 424 24.71 -6.53 18.36
N LEU A 425 25.73 -7.02 19.12
CA LEU A 425 27.01 -6.37 19.22
C LEU A 425 28.07 -7.17 18.45
N SER A 426 28.88 -6.47 17.65
CA SER A 426 30.09 -7.02 17.02
C SER A 426 31.33 -6.74 17.86
N ASP A 427 32.41 -7.48 17.57
CA ASP A 427 33.69 -7.37 18.29
C ASP A 427 33.47 -7.47 19.81
N ALA A 428 32.53 -8.30 20.21
CA ALA A 428 32.15 -8.45 21.59
C ALA A 428 33.27 -9.07 22.40
N LYS A 429 33.46 -8.60 23.64
CA LYS A 429 34.39 -9.15 24.63
C LYS A 429 33.67 -9.34 25.95
N ILE A 430 33.69 -10.56 26.42
CA ILE A 430 33.23 -10.93 27.75
C ILE A 430 34.40 -10.77 28.74
N ASP A 431 34.10 -10.29 29.94
CA ASP A 431 35.08 -10.12 30.98
C ASP A 431 35.79 -11.48 31.31
N GLU A 432 37.12 -11.47 31.31
CA GLU A 432 37.93 -12.68 31.53
C GLU A 432 37.63 -13.36 32.86
N SER A 433 37.24 -12.60 33.88
CA SER A 433 36.89 -13.17 35.19
C SER A 433 35.66 -14.08 35.13
N VAL A 434 34.69 -13.74 34.26
CA VAL A 434 33.49 -14.56 34.03
C VAL A 434 33.84 -15.85 33.30
N LEU A 435 34.67 -15.77 32.27
CA LEU A 435 35.12 -16.94 31.51
C LEU A 435 35.95 -17.88 32.36
N LYS A 436 36.84 -17.33 33.22
CA LYS A 436 37.62 -18.09 34.16
C LYS A 436 36.75 -18.84 35.18
N MET A 437 35.72 -18.18 35.71
CA MET A 437 34.75 -18.81 36.61
C MET A 437 34.03 -20.00 35.95
N ALA A 438 33.63 -19.87 34.69
CA ALA A 438 33.00 -20.95 33.91
C ALA A 438 33.96 -22.13 33.70
N GLN A 439 35.23 -21.85 33.38
CA GLN A 439 36.31 -22.87 33.24
C GLN A 439 36.60 -23.59 34.55
N GLU A 440 36.71 -22.87 35.67
CA GLU A 440 36.93 -23.44 37.02
C GLU A 440 35.75 -24.35 37.43
N ARG A 441 34.50 -23.94 37.13
CA ARG A 441 33.30 -24.74 37.34
C ARG A 441 33.37 -26.08 36.58
N GLU A 442 33.74 -26.04 35.30
CA GLU A 442 33.83 -27.23 34.45
C GLU A 442 34.97 -28.17 34.95
N ALA A 443 36.13 -27.61 35.31
CA ALA A 443 37.25 -28.37 35.86
C ALA A 443 36.85 -29.08 37.16
N ALA A 444 36.14 -28.40 38.06
CA ALA A 444 35.63 -28.98 39.30
C ALA A 444 34.62 -30.11 39.05
N ALA A 445 33.72 -29.95 38.06
CA ALA A 445 32.78 -30.98 37.66
C ALA A 445 33.49 -32.23 37.09
N ALA A 446 34.51 -32.04 36.28
CA ALA A 446 35.33 -33.11 35.72
C ALA A 446 36.10 -33.89 36.81
N GLN A 447 36.60 -33.20 37.84
CA GLN A 447 37.26 -33.85 38.99
C GLN A 447 36.29 -34.71 39.83
N LYS A 448 35.07 -34.22 40.07
CA LYS A 448 34.02 -34.97 40.77
C LYS A 448 33.66 -36.26 40.03
N LYS A 449 33.50 -36.21 38.67
CA LYS A 449 33.24 -37.39 37.85
C LYS A 449 34.36 -38.44 37.92
N LYS A 450 35.62 -38.01 37.97
CA LYS A 450 36.76 -38.92 38.12
C LYS A 450 36.88 -39.56 39.54
N GLY A 451 36.40 -38.85 40.56
CA GLY A 451 36.43 -39.36 41.96
C GLY A 451 35.34 -40.41 42.21
N THR A 452 34.20 -40.30 41.60
CA THR A 452 33.08 -41.28 41.73
C THR A 452 33.30 -42.56 40.94
N GLY A 453 34.10 -42.56 39.87
CA GLY A 453 34.46 -43.76 39.08
C GLY A 453 35.51 -44.64 39.74
N ARG A 454 36.16 -44.19 40.83
CA ARG A 454 37.20 -44.95 41.55
C ARG A 454 36.74 -45.73 42.83
N ARG A 455 35.42 -45.57 43.18
CA ARG A 455 34.83 -46.27 44.34
C ARG A 455 33.96 -47.48 44.00
N GLY A 456 33.99 -47.91 42.72
CA GLY A 456 33.22 -49.05 42.24
C GLY A 456 34.13 -50.09 41.55
N LYS A 457 35.20 -50.54 42.22
CA LYS A 457 35.94 -51.76 41.89
C LYS A 457 36.26 -52.48 43.16
#